data_13a78b1cd3d1fe3060e2eb66d2a8e031
#
_entry.id   13a78b1cd3d1fe3060e2eb66d2a8e031
#
_cell.length_a   1.000
_cell.length_b   1.000
_cell.length_c   1.000
_cell.angle_alpha   90.00
_cell.angle_beta   90.00
_cell.angle_gamma   90.00
#
_symmetry.space_group_name_H-M   'P 1'
#
loop_
_entity.id
_entity.type
_entity.pdbx_description
1 polymer ?
#
loop_
_entity_poly.entity_id
_entity_poly.type
_entity_poly.pdbx_seq_one_letter_code
_entity_poly.pdbx_strand_id
1 'polypeptide(L)'
;KQPQPGCPWNGDGGKPGDHLSAHHEATAGCAGDDGLDHGDCGGPARCGGRAPGGFLARFVWAPATGVSNASHRAFCGLDGTTNIPTDVENSTLATGIVGMGWDAADANIQILHNDLSGVATKIDLGTSFPVPAADRSEVYELQLFSPNSLTQSVSYRVIRYNTTDNTVFAEATGTITTNLPPVGTLLGPHIRMSVGGVSSVVGIACMGILIGREY
;
A
#
# COMPACT_ATOMS: atom_id res chain seq x y z
N LYS A 1 -1.98 28.17 -22.00
CA LYS A 1 -2.78 27.90 -20.78
C LYS A 1 -4.24 28.01 -21.20
N GLN A 2 -4.89 26.89 -21.45
CA GLN A 2 -6.34 26.84 -21.66
C GLN A 2 -7.05 26.88 -20.30
N PRO A 3 -8.09 27.71 -20.12
CA PRO A 3 -8.90 27.71 -18.91
C PRO A 3 -9.78 26.46 -18.86
N GLN A 4 -9.83 25.84 -17.70
CA GLN A 4 -10.76 24.77 -17.38
C GLN A 4 -12.22 25.34 -17.39
N PRO A 5 -13.21 24.60 -17.85
CA PRO A 5 -14.60 25.03 -17.73
C PRO A 5 -15.01 25.04 -16.26
N GLY A 6 -15.16 26.22 -15.72
CA GLY A 6 -15.66 26.43 -14.37
C GLY A 6 -17.16 26.22 -14.27
N CYS A 7 -17.65 25.80 -13.11
CA CYS A 7 -19.06 25.85 -12.74
C CYS A 7 -19.59 27.28 -12.90
N PRO A 8 -20.79 27.48 -13.45
CA PRO A 8 -21.34 28.82 -13.64
C PRO A 8 -21.59 29.50 -12.29
N TRP A 9 -20.96 30.66 -12.15
CA TRP A 9 -21.14 31.56 -11.01
C TRP A 9 -22.46 32.30 -11.23
N ASN A 10 -23.49 32.04 -10.41
CA ASN A 10 -24.69 32.88 -10.36
C ASN A 10 -24.39 34.03 -9.41
N GLY A 11 -24.00 35.14 -9.99
CA GLY A 11 -23.85 36.39 -9.27
C GLY A 11 -25.21 37.03 -9.08
N ASP A 12 -25.72 37.00 -7.87
CA ASP A 12 -26.80 37.90 -7.45
C ASP A 12 -26.26 39.33 -7.29
N GLY A 13 -26.80 40.23 -8.11
CA GLY A 13 -26.52 41.64 -8.04
C GLY A 13 -27.08 42.30 -6.77
N GLY A 14 -26.32 42.29 -5.72
CA GLY A 14 -26.63 43.06 -4.50
C GLY A 14 -26.12 44.49 -4.59
N LYS A 15 -27.01 45.45 -4.38
CA LYS A 15 -26.72 46.89 -4.29
C LYS A 15 -25.76 47.21 -3.15
N PRO A 16 -24.93 48.25 -3.28
CA PRO A 16 -24.04 48.69 -2.22
C PRO A 16 -24.80 49.45 -1.12
N GLY A 17 -24.68 48.97 0.09
CA GLY A 17 -25.07 49.71 1.30
C GLY A 17 -25.99 48.90 2.19
N ASP A 18 -25.38 48.10 3.08
CA ASP A 18 -25.79 47.98 4.48
C ASP A 18 -24.78 47.08 5.21
N HIS A 19 -24.11 47.70 6.15
CA HIS A 19 -23.37 47.06 7.20
C HIS A 19 -24.33 46.27 8.09
N LEU A 20 -24.19 44.96 8.22
CA LEU A 20 -24.41 44.25 9.49
C LEU A 20 -23.84 42.84 9.40
N SER A 21 -23.01 42.54 10.34
CA SER A 21 -22.44 41.28 10.72
C SER A 21 -23.49 40.16 10.79
N ALA A 22 -23.35 39.10 9.97
CA ALA A 22 -23.93 37.80 10.24
C ALA A 22 -23.09 36.75 9.55
N HIS A 23 -22.48 35.88 10.33
CA HIS A 23 -21.92 34.62 9.88
C HIS A 23 -23.04 33.81 9.22
N HIS A 24 -23.08 33.76 7.90
CA HIS A 24 -23.86 32.80 7.16
C HIS A 24 -22.89 31.78 6.61
N GLU A 25 -22.90 30.57 7.19
CA GLU A 25 -22.43 29.39 6.55
C GLU A 25 -23.30 29.17 5.30
N ALA A 26 -22.73 29.43 4.13
CA ALA A 26 -23.38 29.13 2.87
C ALA A 26 -23.30 27.63 2.63
N THR A 27 -24.33 26.92 3.04
CA THR A 27 -24.58 25.55 2.60
C THR A 27 -25.06 25.62 1.15
N ALA A 28 -24.16 25.41 0.19
CA ALA A 28 -24.51 25.26 -1.22
C ALA A 28 -25.14 23.87 -1.41
N GLY A 29 -26.47 23.80 -1.32
CA GLY A 29 -27.22 22.61 -1.69
C GLY A 29 -27.35 22.56 -3.22
N CYS A 30 -26.85 21.52 -3.87
CA CYS A 30 -27.20 21.22 -5.26
C CYS A 30 -28.53 20.45 -5.26
N ALA A 31 -29.64 21.15 -5.47
CA ALA A 31 -30.93 20.53 -5.73
C ALA A 31 -31.05 20.23 -7.24
N GLY A 32 -30.84 19.00 -7.63
CA GLY A 32 -31.19 18.48 -8.96
C GLY A 32 -32.45 17.64 -8.86
N ASP A 33 -33.52 18.06 -9.55
CA ASP A 33 -34.88 17.48 -9.50
C ASP A 33 -35.10 16.45 -10.63
N ASP A 34 -34.07 15.73 -11.01
CA ASP A 34 -34.10 14.77 -12.13
C ASP A 34 -33.88 13.30 -11.74
N GLY A 35 -33.97 12.97 -10.44
CA GLY A 35 -33.95 11.58 -9.97
C GLY A 35 -32.64 10.83 -10.20
N LEU A 36 -31.57 11.54 -10.59
CA LEU A 36 -30.21 11.00 -10.61
C LEU A 36 -29.53 11.38 -9.29
N ASP A 37 -29.06 10.39 -8.57
CA ASP A 37 -28.35 10.53 -7.31
C ASP A 37 -27.10 11.39 -7.50
N HIS A 38 -27.25 12.71 -7.34
CA HIS A 38 -26.17 13.67 -7.34
C HIS A 38 -25.51 13.63 -5.97
N GLY A 39 -24.46 12.82 -5.86
CA GLY A 39 -23.66 12.69 -4.67
C GLY A 39 -23.32 14.02 -4.02
N ASP A 40 -23.52 14.06 -2.72
CA ASP A 40 -23.30 15.14 -1.78
C ASP A 40 -22.01 15.95 -2.06
N CYS A 41 -22.16 17.21 -2.49
CA CYS A 41 -21.05 18.16 -2.68
C CYS A 41 -20.65 18.88 -1.40
N GLY A 42 -20.96 18.36 -0.22
CA GLY A 42 -20.77 18.97 1.10
C GLY A 42 -19.44 18.70 1.78
N GLY A 43 -18.31 18.72 1.09
CA GLY A 43 -16.97 18.66 1.68
C GLY A 43 -15.94 19.30 0.77
N PRO A 44 -14.74 19.67 1.27
CA PRO A 44 -13.75 20.34 0.44
C PRO A 44 -13.40 19.49 -0.78
N ALA A 45 -13.93 19.89 -1.95
CA ALA A 45 -13.57 19.44 -3.29
C ALA A 45 -13.70 17.93 -3.58
N ARG A 46 -14.89 17.33 -3.40
CA ARG A 46 -15.21 16.03 -4.02
C ARG A 46 -16.39 16.17 -4.97
N CYS A 47 -16.21 16.88 -6.07
CA CYS A 47 -17.12 16.79 -7.21
C CYS A 47 -16.83 15.51 -7.99
N GLY A 48 -17.77 14.58 -8.01
CA GLY A 48 -17.70 13.31 -8.72
C GLY A 48 -17.27 12.17 -7.81
N GLY A 49 -18.07 11.13 -7.69
CA GLY A 49 -17.80 9.92 -6.92
C GLY A 49 -16.59 9.13 -7.45
N ARG A 50 -15.39 9.67 -7.26
CA ARG A 50 -14.16 8.93 -7.47
C ARG A 50 -13.98 7.96 -6.32
N ALA A 51 -13.82 6.70 -6.66
CA ALA A 51 -13.39 5.69 -5.70
C ALA A 51 -12.10 6.17 -5.00
N PRO A 52 -11.98 6.00 -3.68
CA PRO A 52 -10.79 6.41 -2.97
C PRO A 52 -9.58 5.58 -3.41
N GLY A 53 -8.69 6.22 -4.12
CA GLY A 53 -7.28 5.99 -4.33
C GLY A 53 -6.77 4.64 -4.78
N GLY A 54 -6.47 4.46 -6.06
CA GLY A 54 -5.54 3.45 -6.52
C GLY A 54 -4.08 3.79 -6.22
N PHE A 55 -3.19 2.80 -6.22
CA PHE A 55 -1.76 2.99 -6.09
C PHE A 55 -0.96 1.99 -6.92
N LEU A 56 0.26 2.38 -7.25
CA LEU A 56 1.32 1.51 -7.73
C LEU A 56 2.49 1.62 -6.74
N ALA A 57 2.97 0.50 -6.22
CA ALA A 57 4.20 0.46 -5.43
C ALA A 57 5.16 -0.58 -6.01
N ARG A 58 6.44 -0.23 -6.10
CA ARG A 58 7.51 -1.09 -6.57
C ARG A 58 8.67 -1.02 -5.60
N PHE A 59 9.16 -2.17 -5.19
CA PHE A 59 10.29 -2.33 -4.29
C PHE A 59 11.32 -3.22 -4.96
N VAL A 60 12.59 -2.81 -4.93
CA VAL A 60 13.73 -3.66 -5.32
C VAL A 60 14.65 -3.77 -4.12
N TRP A 61 14.87 -4.98 -3.64
CA TRP A 61 15.58 -5.21 -2.40
C TRP A 61 16.27 -6.57 -2.35
N ALA A 62 17.19 -6.73 -1.41
CA ALA A 62 17.86 -7.98 -1.14
C ALA A 62 18.15 -8.15 0.36
N PRO A 63 18.06 -9.36 0.94
CA PRO A 63 18.63 -9.64 2.24
C PRO A 63 20.16 -9.61 2.13
N ALA A 64 20.79 -8.74 2.95
CA ALA A 64 22.22 -8.44 2.81
C ALA A 64 23.10 -9.11 3.86
N THR A 65 22.57 -9.30 5.07
CA THR A 65 23.34 -9.89 6.21
C THR A 65 22.37 -10.57 7.17
N GLY A 66 22.80 -11.68 7.75
CA GLY A 66 22.06 -12.40 8.80
C GLY A 66 21.13 -13.50 8.31
N VAL A 67 21.14 -13.80 7.02
CA VAL A 67 20.27 -14.81 6.38
C VAL A 67 20.66 -16.25 6.76
N SER A 68 21.89 -16.45 7.19
CA SER A 68 22.36 -17.76 7.71
C SER A 68 21.75 -18.14 9.06
N ASN A 69 21.09 -17.22 9.74
CA ASN A 69 20.40 -17.49 11.00
C ASN A 69 19.04 -18.14 10.72
N ALA A 70 18.79 -19.32 11.26
CA ALA A 70 17.55 -20.08 11.06
C ALA A 70 16.28 -19.37 11.57
N SER A 71 16.43 -18.35 12.42
CA SER A 71 15.32 -17.56 12.97
C SER A 71 15.08 -16.26 12.22
N HIS A 72 15.76 -16.03 11.09
CA HIS A 72 15.58 -14.79 10.35
C HIS A 72 14.19 -14.69 9.74
N ARG A 73 13.69 -13.49 9.69
CA ARG A 73 12.41 -13.12 9.09
C ARG A 73 12.53 -11.77 8.41
N ALA A 74 11.81 -11.54 7.35
CA ALA A 74 11.83 -10.28 6.63
C ALA A 74 10.45 -9.90 6.08
N PHE A 75 10.25 -8.61 5.88
CA PHE A 75 9.07 -8.06 5.22
C PHE A 75 9.48 -6.87 4.34
N CYS A 76 8.88 -6.80 3.18
CA CYS A 76 9.01 -5.68 2.26
C CYS A 76 7.65 -5.40 1.64
N GLY A 77 7.14 -4.17 1.77
CA GLY A 77 5.83 -3.81 1.26
C GLY A 77 5.30 -2.52 1.84
N LEU A 78 3.98 -2.46 1.97
CA LEU A 78 3.24 -1.36 2.58
C LEU A 78 2.72 -1.78 3.95
N ASP A 79 2.83 -0.90 4.93
CA ASP A 79 2.41 -1.13 6.32
C ASP A 79 1.72 0.13 6.88
N GLY A 80 0.65 -0.06 7.64
CA GLY A 80 -0.10 0.99 8.33
C GLY A 80 0.55 1.48 9.63
N THR A 81 1.67 0.90 10.04
CA THR A 81 2.42 1.34 11.22
C THR A 81 3.73 2.02 10.86
N THR A 82 4.15 2.97 11.68
CA THR A 82 5.51 3.56 11.63
C THR A 82 6.47 2.88 12.59
N ASN A 83 5.96 2.00 13.47
CA ASN A 83 6.79 1.28 14.42
C ASN A 83 7.48 0.10 13.74
N ILE A 84 8.75 -0.09 14.02
CA ILE A 84 9.50 -1.28 13.62
C ILE A 84 9.29 -2.34 14.70
N PRO A 85 8.52 -3.40 14.42
CA PRO A 85 8.36 -4.48 15.39
C PRO A 85 9.67 -5.23 15.55
N THR A 86 10.01 -5.57 16.79
CA THR A 86 11.16 -6.38 17.13
C THR A 86 10.70 -7.76 17.57
N ASP A 87 11.44 -8.78 17.19
CA ASP A 87 11.32 -10.17 17.68
C ASP A 87 9.95 -10.85 17.48
N VAL A 88 9.13 -10.33 16.59
CA VAL A 88 7.80 -10.90 16.27
C VAL A 88 7.74 -11.42 14.84
N GLU A 89 6.91 -12.41 14.62
CA GLU A 89 6.60 -12.89 13.28
C GLU A 89 5.81 -11.83 12.50
N ASN A 90 6.10 -11.67 11.21
CA ASN A 90 5.41 -10.67 10.39
C ASN A 90 3.91 -10.93 10.31
N SER A 91 3.53 -12.22 10.29
CA SER A 91 2.13 -12.63 10.24
C SER A 91 1.34 -12.32 11.53
N THR A 92 2.01 -12.14 12.67
CA THR A 92 1.32 -11.85 13.94
C THR A 92 1.05 -10.36 14.17
N LEU A 93 1.51 -9.51 13.27
CA LEU A 93 1.28 -8.07 13.36
C LEU A 93 -0.17 -7.75 12.97
N ALA A 94 -0.94 -7.23 13.93
CA ALA A 94 -2.29 -6.73 13.71
C ALA A 94 -2.28 -5.33 13.10
N THR A 95 -1.48 -5.12 12.07
CA THR A 95 -1.39 -3.87 11.31
C THR A 95 -1.84 -4.11 9.88
N GLY A 96 -2.38 -3.07 9.23
CA GLY A 96 -2.77 -3.19 7.83
C GLY A 96 -1.54 -3.33 6.96
N ILE A 97 -1.25 -4.53 6.49
CA ILE A 97 -0.07 -4.82 5.66
C ILE A 97 -0.47 -5.39 4.31
N VAL A 98 0.33 -5.11 3.30
CA VAL A 98 0.36 -5.83 2.04
C VAL A 98 1.79 -5.81 1.49
N GLY A 99 2.37 -7.00 1.29
CA GLY A 99 3.76 -7.10 0.86
C GLY A 99 4.23 -8.53 0.75
N MET A 100 5.52 -8.69 0.51
CA MET A 100 6.19 -9.99 0.51
C MET A 100 7.09 -10.15 1.74
N GLY A 101 7.27 -11.37 2.18
CA GLY A 101 8.14 -11.65 3.30
C GLY A 101 8.11 -13.10 3.72
N TRP A 102 8.68 -13.39 4.87
CA TRP A 102 8.64 -14.70 5.49
C TRP A 102 8.76 -14.58 7.00
N ASP A 103 8.24 -15.55 7.71
CA ASP A 103 8.42 -15.77 9.14
C ASP A 103 9.49 -16.85 9.37
N ALA A 104 9.95 -17.01 10.60
CA ALA A 104 11.06 -17.91 10.93
C ALA A 104 10.83 -19.39 10.54
N ALA A 105 9.58 -19.83 10.51
CA ALA A 105 9.23 -21.21 10.18
C ALA A 105 8.85 -21.43 8.69
N ASP A 106 8.84 -20.36 7.88
CA ASP A 106 8.47 -20.48 6.48
C ASP A 106 9.61 -21.08 5.65
N ALA A 107 9.27 -22.02 4.77
CA ALA A 107 10.23 -22.58 3.82
C ALA A 107 10.34 -21.74 2.53
N ASN A 108 9.27 -21.03 2.19
CA ASN A 108 9.16 -20.21 0.99
C ASN A 108 8.77 -18.79 1.36
N ILE A 109 9.04 -17.87 0.44
CA ILE A 109 8.56 -16.49 0.53
C ILE A 109 7.04 -16.48 0.36
N GLN A 110 6.39 -15.62 1.13
CA GLN A 110 4.94 -15.46 1.18
C GLN A 110 4.54 -14.04 0.71
N ILE A 111 3.35 -13.91 0.14
CA ILE A 111 2.64 -12.63 0.18
C ILE A 111 1.86 -12.58 1.49
N LEU A 112 2.08 -11.50 2.25
CA LEU A 112 1.46 -11.24 3.54
C LEU A 112 0.47 -10.09 3.39
N HIS A 113 -0.77 -10.28 3.85
CA HIS A 113 -1.77 -9.21 3.84
C HIS A 113 -2.70 -9.30 5.05
N ASN A 114 -3.12 -8.14 5.59
CA ASN A 114 -3.95 -8.05 6.79
C ASN A 114 -4.80 -6.79 6.78
N ASP A 115 -6.02 -6.89 7.29
CA ASP A 115 -7.05 -5.85 7.38
C ASP A 115 -7.05 -5.05 8.69
N LEU A 116 -5.96 -5.02 9.45
CA LEU A 116 -5.81 -4.47 10.81
C LEU A 116 -6.33 -5.39 11.92
N SER A 117 -6.73 -6.61 11.63
CA SER A 117 -7.27 -7.51 12.64
C SER A 117 -6.64 -8.91 12.59
N GLY A 118 -6.43 -9.50 13.76
CA GLY A 118 -5.97 -10.87 13.85
C GLY A 118 -4.58 -11.13 13.24
N VAL A 119 -4.43 -12.28 12.62
CA VAL A 119 -3.20 -12.76 11.99
C VAL A 119 -3.26 -12.50 10.48
N ALA A 120 -2.14 -12.09 9.90
CA ALA A 120 -2.05 -11.88 8.46
C ALA A 120 -2.31 -13.18 7.68
N THR A 121 -2.98 -13.05 6.56
CA THR A 121 -3.09 -14.13 5.57
C THR A 121 -1.76 -14.26 4.83
N LYS A 122 -1.34 -15.51 4.60
CA LYS A 122 -0.14 -15.87 3.87
C LYS A 122 -0.51 -16.57 2.56
N ILE A 123 0.08 -16.12 1.46
CA ILE A 123 0.01 -16.79 0.15
C ILE A 123 1.41 -17.30 -0.16
N ASP A 124 1.61 -18.61 -0.11
CA ASP A 124 2.90 -19.24 -0.41
C ASP A 124 3.22 -19.11 -1.91
N LEU A 125 4.39 -18.54 -2.23
CA LEU A 125 4.84 -18.37 -3.61
C LEU A 125 5.46 -19.65 -4.19
N GLY A 126 5.55 -20.72 -3.38
CA GLY A 126 6.01 -22.03 -3.78
C GLY A 126 7.53 -22.19 -3.84
N THR A 127 7.96 -23.37 -4.23
CA THR A 127 9.38 -23.80 -4.19
C THR A 127 10.32 -23.02 -5.11
N SER A 128 9.79 -22.27 -6.06
CA SER A 128 10.59 -21.36 -6.90
C SER A 128 11.02 -20.08 -6.15
N PHE A 129 10.43 -19.83 -4.98
CA PHE A 129 10.73 -18.70 -4.10
C PHE A 129 11.11 -19.18 -2.69
N PRO A 130 12.17 -20.00 -2.54
CA PRO A 130 12.61 -20.43 -1.22
C PRO A 130 13.04 -19.24 -0.38
N VAL A 131 12.92 -19.35 0.94
CA VAL A 131 13.53 -18.39 1.85
C VAL A 131 15.06 -18.40 1.60
N PRO A 132 15.70 -17.22 1.45
CA PRO A 132 17.14 -17.16 1.18
C PRO A 132 17.97 -17.85 2.26
N ALA A 133 18.94 -18.63 1.85
CA ALA A 133 19.83 -19.36 2.75
C ALA A 133 21.22 -18.72 2.90
N ALA A 134 21.54 -17.73 2.08
CA ALA A 134 22.82 -17.05 2.10
C ALA A 134 22.68 -15.54 1.88
N ASP A 135 23.55 -14.78 2.50
CA ASP A 135 23.61 -13.33 2.37
C ASP A 135 23.86 -12.93 0.91
N ARG A 136 23.09 -11.97 0.42
CA ARG A 136 23.22 -11.40 -0.94
C ARG A 136 23.10 -12.40 -2.08
N SER A 137 22.51 -13.58 -1.84
CA SER A 137 22.32 -14.58 -2.89
C SER A 137 21.20 -14.26 -3.85
N GLU A 138 20.26 -13.43 -3.41
CA GLU A 138 19.00 -13.17 -4.11
C GLU A 138 18.69 -11.67 -4.16
N VAL A 139 18.08 -11.26 -5.27
CA VAL A 139 17.46 -9.94 -5.43
C VAL A 139 16.00 -10.15 -5.77
N TYR A 140 15.13 -9.42 -5.10
CA TYR A 140 13.69 -9.47 -5.32
C TYR A 140 13.14 -8.14 -5.79
N GLU A 141 12.16 -8.22 -6.68
CA GLU A 141 11.30 -7.09 -7.02
C GLU A 141 9.86 -7.45 -6.65
N LEU A 142 9.23 -6.59 -5.86
CA LEU A 142 7.81 -6.63 -5.56
C LEU A 142 7.13 -5.47 -6.25
N GLN A 143 6.09 -5.77 -7.02
CA GLN A 143 5.17 -4.78 -7.57
C GLN A 143 3.79 -5.02 -6.98
N LEU A 144 3.16 -3.96 -6.48
CA LEU A 144 1.79 -3.95 -5.95
C LEU A 144 0.99 -2.91 -6.73
N PHE A 145 -0.16 -3.29 -7.20
CA PHE A 145 -1.08 -2.42 -7.90
C PHE A 145 -2.49 -2.56 -7.32
N SER A 146 -3.08 -1.44 -6.94
CA SER A 146 -4.48 -1.35 -6.56
C SER A 146 -5.18 -0.38 -7.51
N PRO A 147 -6.22 -0.83 -8.25
CA PRO A 147 -6.95 0.07 -9.13
C PRO A 147 -7.74 1.10 -8.34
N ASN A 148 -8.01 2.25 -8.94
CA ASN A 148 -8.97 3.22 -8.42
C ASN A 148 -10.39 2.68 -8.66
N SER A 149 -10.88 1.85 -7.77
CA SER A 149 -12.15 1.12 -7.89
C SER A 149 -12.89 1.06 -6.55
N LEU A 150 -14.21 0.98 -6.59
CA LEU A 150 -15.04 0.74 -5.41
C LEU A 150 -14.85 -0.69 -4.85
N THR A 151 -14.43 -1.63 -5.68
CA THR A 151 -14.08 -2.98 -5.26
C THR A 151 -12.62 -3.03 -4.89
N GLN A 152 -12.34 -3.26 -3.61
CA GLN A 152 -11.00 -3.33 -3.10
C GLN A 152 -10.27 -4.57 -3.63
N SER A 153 -9.13 -4.34 -4.27
CA SER A 153 -8.24 -5.41 -4.73
C SER A 153 -6.81 -4.92 -4.82
N VAL A 154 -5.87 -5.82 -4.63
CA VAL A 154 -4.44 -5.58 -4.84
C VAL A 154 -3.87 -6.71 -5.69
N SER A 155 -3.38 -6.37 -6.86
CA SER A 155 -2.60 -7.28 -7.69
C SER A 155 -1.14 -7.20 -7.30
N TYR A 156 -0.47 -8.34 -7.25
CA TYR A 156 0.96 -8.41 -6.99
C TYR A 156 1.71 -9.12 -8.12
N ARG A 157 2.96 -8.72 -8.29
CA ARG A 157 3.97 -9.40 -9.09
C ARG A 157 5.26 -9.46 -8.29
N VAL A 158 5.81 -10.65 -8.11
CA VAL A 158 7.10 -10.88 -7.46
C VAL A 158 8.05 -11.46 -8.48
N ILE A 159 9.24 -10.87 -8.58
CA ILE A 159 10.31 -11.36 -9.45
C ILE A 159 11.51 -11.68 -8.55
N ARG A 160 12.11 -12.85 -8.77
CA ARG A 160 13.38 -13.25 -8.21
C ARG A 160 14.43 -13.21 -9.29
N TYR A 161 15.53 -12.49 -9.04
CA TYR A 161 16.62 -12.32 -9.98
C TYR A 161 17.82 -13.17 -9.59
N ASN A 162 18.51 -13.68 -10.60
CA ASN A 162 19.84 -14.23 -10.41
C ASN A 162 20.85 -13.08 -10.26
N THR A 163 21.61 -13.10 -9.17
CA THR A 163 22.59 -12.04 -8.87
C THR A 163 23.85 -12.12 -9.70
N THR A 164 24.08 -13.25 -10.40
CA THR A 164 25.27 -13.44 -11.24
C THR A 164 25.13 -12.80 -12.62
N ASP A 165 23.95 -12.91 -13.23
CA ASP A 165 23.70 -12.48 -14.61
C ASP A 165 22.48 -11.56 -14.79
N ASN A 166 21.82 -11.20 -13.69
CA ASN A 166 20.60 -10.39 -13.66
C ASN A 166 19.42 -10.95 -14.45
N THR A 167 19.43 -12.23 -14.76
CA THR A 167 18.29 -12.89 -15.41
C THR A 167 17.15 -13.12 -14.41
N VAL A 168 15.91 -13.18 -14.93
CA VAL A 168 14.76 -13.57 -14.12
C VAL A 168 14.86 -15.06 -13.81
N PHE A 169 14.97 -15.39 -12.53
CA PHE A 169 15.00 -16.77 -12.05
C PHE A 169 13.59 -17.35 -11.87
N ALA A 170 12.69 -16.55 -11.31
CA ALA A 170 11.30 -16.94 -11.10
C ALA A 170 10.40 -15.67 -11.08
N GLU A 171 9.14 -15.87 -11.42
CA GLU A 171 8.10 -14.86 -11.36
C GLU A 171 6.81 -15.47 -10.81
N ALA A 172 6.13 -14.73 -9.93
CA ALA A 172 4.82 -15.08 -9.40
C ALA A 172 3.89 -13.86 -9.45
N THR A 173 2.64 -14.09 -9.81
CA THR A 173 1.61 -13.05 -9.89
C THR A 173 0.32 -13.52 -9.24
N GLY A 174 -0.49 -12.59 -8.76
CA GLY A 174 -1.82 -12.89 -8.24
C GLY A 174 -2.61 -11.64 -7.88
N THR A 175 -3.83 -11.84 -7.43
CA THR A 175 -4.72 -10.75 -6.98
C THR A 175 -5.35 -11.13 -5.66
N ILE A 176 -5.32 -10.20 -4.71
CA ILE A 176 -5.89 -10.30 -3.38
C ILE A 176 -7.18 -9.48 -3.37
N THR A 177 -8.26 -10.06 -2.86
CA THR A 177 -9.58 -9.42 -2.79
C THR A 177 -10.21 -9.46 -1.40
N THR A 178 -9.54 -10.07 -0.44
CA THR A 178 -10.01 -10.23 0.94
C THR A 178 -8.90 -9.92 1.92
N ASN A 179 -9.24 -9.63 3.19
CA ASN A 179 -8.27 -9.36 4.26
C ASN A 179 -7.21 -8.30 3.86
N LEU A 180 -7.67 -7.24 3.20
CA LEU A 180 -6.86 -6.09 2.80
C LEU A 180 -7.05 -4.94 3.78
N PRO A 181 -6.03 -4.08 3.97
CA PRO A 181 -6.17 -2.88 4.78
C PRO A 181 -7.40 -2.09 4.37
N PRO A 182 -8.27 -1.66 5.33
CA PRO A 182 -9.49 -0.92 5.01
C PRO A 182 -9.23 0.31 4.15
N VAL A 183 -10.19 0.66 3.30
CA VAL A 183 -10.15 1.88 2.48
C VAL A 183 -9.96 3.10 3.40
N GLY A 184 -8.99 3.94 3.06
CA GLY A 184 -8.63 5.10 3.89
C GLY A 184 -7.53 4.84 4.90
N THR A 185 -7.07 3.59 5.08
CA THR A 185 -5.86 3.31 5.85
C THR A 185 -4.66 3.94 5.19
N LEU A 186 -3.92 4.74 5.97
CA LEU A 186 -2.67 5.32 5.50
C LEU A 186 -1.58 4.25 5.54
N LEU A 187 -1.06 3.88 4.39
CA LEU A 187 0.02 2.91 4.25
C LEU A 187 1.31 3.60 3.84
N GLY A 188 2.42 3.21 4.46
CA GLY A 188 3.76 3.65 4.10
C GLY A 188 4.67 2.51 3.65
N PRO A 189 5.75 2.80 2.90
CA PRO A 189 6.75 1.79 2.56
C PRO A 189 7.46 1.30 3.81
N HIS A 190 7.57 -0.02 3.95
CA HIS A 190 8.22 -0.65 5.07
C HIS A 190 9.08 -1.82 4.61
N ILE A 191 10.35 -1.79 4.98
CA ILE A 191 11.29 -2.88 4.72
C ILE A 191 11.98 -3.18 6.05
N ARG A 192 11.89 -4.43 6.51
CA ARG A 192 12.45 -4.87 7.79
C ARG A 192 12.98 -6.29 7.72
N MET A 193 13.95 -6.59 8.57
CA MET A 193 14.48 -7.93 8.82
C MET A 193 14.82 -8.06 10.30
N SER A 194 14.57 -9.21 10.89
CA SER A 194 14.96 -9.54 12.26
C SER A 194 15.37 -11.00 12.40
N VAL A 195 15.98 -11.33 13.53
CA VAL A 195 16.42 -12.69 13.88
C VAL A 195 15.80 -13.20 15.18
N GLY A 196 14.67 -12.59 15.59
CA GLY A 196 13.84 -13.11 16.68
C GLY A 196 14.54 -13.24 18.02
N GLY A 197 15.15 -12.17 18.54
CA GLY A 197 15.78 -12.17 19.87
C GLY A 197 17.14 -12.85 19.93
N VAL A 198 17.65 -13.38 18.82
CA VAL A 198 19.03 -13.87 18.74
C VAL A 198 19.97 -12.69 18.55
N SER A 199 21.06 -12.62 19.32
CA SER A 199 22.07 -11.57 19.15
C SER A 199 22.85 -11.78 17.86
N SER A 200 22.35 -11.21 16.75
CA SER A 200 22.98 -11.26 15.43
C SER A 200 22.71 -9.98 14.66
N VAL A 201 23.64 -9.63 13.79
CA VAL A 201 23.49 -8.49 12.90
C VAL A 201 22.63 -8.89 11.70
N VAL A 202 21.61 -8.10 11.39
CA VAL A 202 20.78 -8.24 10.19
C VAL A 202 20.89 -6.99 9.34
N GLY A 203 20.74 -7.15 8.05
CA GLY A 203 20.79 -6.04 7.11
C GLY A 203 20.02 -6.33 5.83
N ILE A 204 19.41 -5.27 5.29
CA ILE A 204 18.71 -5.28 4.03
C ILE A 204 19.38 -4.27 3.10
N ALA A 205 19.58 -4.66 1.85
CA ALA A 205 19.91 -3.74 0.78
C ALA A 205 18.61 -3.30 0.09
N CYS A 206 18.21 -2.06 0.28
CA CYS A 206 17.14 -1.44 -0.48
C CYS A 206 17.74 -0.77 -1.72
N MET A 207 17.39 -1.25 -2.91
CA MET A 207 17.92 -0.75 -4.19
C MET A 207 16.99 0.25 -4.84
N GLY A 208 15.70 0.22 -4.53
CA GLY A 208 14.74 1.19 -5.05
C GLY A 208 13.35 1.02 -4.49
N ILE A 209 12.69 2.15 -4.27
CA ILE A 209 11.27 2.23 -3.92
C ILE A 209 10.64 3.26 -4.85
N LEU A 210 9.55 2.87 -5.51
CA LEU A 210 8.69 3.75 -6.29
C LEU A 210 7.27 3.62 -5.78
N ILE A 211 6.65 4.74 -5.44
CA ILE A 211 5.23 4.77 -5.09
C ILE A 211 4.55 5.82 -5.95
N GLY A 212 3.54 5.40 -6.68
CA GLY A 212 2.66 6.23 -7.48
C GLY A 212 1.24 6.15 -6.97
N ARG A 213 0.49 7.23 -7.14
CA ARG A 213 -0.96 7.29 -6.88
C ARG A 213 -1.69 7.44 -8.20
N GLU A 214 -2.74 6.65 -8.37
CA GLU A 214 -3.69 6.84 -9.47
C GLU A 214 -4.70 7.92 -9.08
N TYR A 215 -5.00 8.85 -10.00
CA TYR A 215 -5.93 9.96 -9.80
C TYR A 215 -7.23 9.74 -10.57
#